data_3e82d160d0d0e0ee33a9e88ca04ff23b
#
_entry.id   3e82d160d0d0e0ee33a9e88ca04ff23b
#
_cell.length_a   1.000
_cell.length_b   1.000
_cell.length_c   1.000
_cell.angle_alpha   90.00
_cell.angle_beta   90.00
_cell.angle_gamma   90.00
#
_symmetry.space_group_name_H-M   'P 1'
#
loop_
_entity.id
_entity.type
_entity.pdbx_description
1 polymer ?
#
loop_
_entity_poly.entity_id
_entity_poly.type
_entity_poly.pdbx_seq_one_letter_code
_entity_poly.pdbx_strand_id
1 'polypeptide(L)'
;HAWGNLYNDLVGKIRLVIDGREMGLAEASNLLSSPLRSLRREAFDAISTGWEGEQETVAAILNAINGWRLELSRQRGIERQLDALDLSCHQSHIERATLDTLMSETWQARTLGQRALELMAARLGIDDPGAEDLFAPPPAASSREIPFEEAIELIAAAFARFDPEMGEFARMMAEKGWIDAAPTPNRRTGAYCTKFAEPVEPRVFVTYAGTMDNVITLAHELGHAWHNWVIRDLPMSQRSYPMTLAETASIFAETLVRSALFEQAESPEEQLAIAWAEADGAATFLVNIPARFDFERALVAEREHGYVAPARLKALTDEAWGRWYEKSLCRYHPMFWAAKAHFSIAGLGFYNYPYLFGYLFSLGVYEQLMSRQAAGDENVAQAYRDLLRDTGRMSAEALVAKHLGQDIRQSAFWQGSLAQVAQAVERFAQLPA
;
A
#
# COMPACT_ATOMS: atom_id res chain seq x y z
N HIS A 1 -22.70 3.77 8.08
CA HIS A 1 -22.62 2.71 7.06
C HIS A 1 -23.45 3.03 5.81
N ALA A 2 -24.70 3.57 5.93
CA ALA A 2 -25.55 3.86 4.76
C ALA A 2 -24.85 4.72 3.68
N TRP A 3 -24.10 5.74 4.09
CA TRP A 3 -23.36 6.60 3.16
C TRP A 3 -22.25 5.87 2.40
N GLY A 4 -21.52 4.96 3.06
CA GLY A 4 -20.53 4.13 2.39
C GLY A 4 -21.17 3.13 1.42
N ASN A 5 -22.33 2.57 1.77
CA ASN A 5 -23.08 1.71 0.85
C ASN A 5 -23.57 2.50 -0.36
N LEU A 6 -24.09 3.72 -0.16
CA LEU A 6 -24.50 4.60 -1.26
C LEU A 6 -23.34 4.91 -2.20
N TYR A 7 -22.12 5.13 -1.67
CA TYR A 7 -20.93 5.30 -2.50
C TYR A 7 -20.66 4.05 -3.37
N ASN A 8 -20.70 2.87 -2.78
CA ASN A 8 -20.49 1.62 -3.52
C ASN A 8 -21.55 1.39 -4.60
N ASP A 9 -22.81 1.70 -4.30
CA ASP A 9 -23.89 1.62 -5.29
C ASP A 9 -23.70 2.61 -6.45
N LEU A 10 -23.19 3.82 -6.14
CA LEU A 10 -22.87 4.84 -7.13
C LEU A 10 -21.73 4.37 -8.06
N VAL A 11 -20.63 3.86 -7.49
CA VAL A 11 -19.51 3.28 -8.25
C VAL A 11 -19.99 2.22 -9.24
N GLY A 12 -20.91 1.37 -8.82
CA GLY A 12 -21.49 0.33 -9.68
C GLY A 12 -22.39 0.84 -10.83
N LYS A 13 -22.87 2.10 -10.72
CA LYS A 13 -23.78 2.70 -11.73
C LYS A 13 -23.07 3.56 -12.76
N ILE A 14 -21.87 4.07 -12.48
CA ILE A 14 -21.12 4.90 -13.42
C ILE A 14 -20.83 4.11 -14.69
N ARG A 15 -21.21 4.68 -15.85
CA ARG A 15 -20.94 4.15 -17.19
C ARG A 15 -20.14 5.17 -17.96
N LEU A 16 -19.12 4.69 -18.65
CA LEU A 16 -18.17 5.50 -19.41
C LEU A 16 -18.10 4.99 -20.84
N VAL A 17 -17.80 5.89 -21.77
CA VAL A 17 -17.57 5.53 -23.17
C VAL A 17 -16.11 5.79 -23.49
N ILE A 18 -15.36 4.74 -23.84
CA ILE A 18 -13.95 4.78 -24.21
C ILE A 18 -13.79 4.00 -25.49
N ASP A 19 -13.13 4.57 -26.49
CA ASP A 19 -12.97 3.98 -27.83
C ASP A 19 -14.34 3.52 -28.44
N GLY A 20 -15.40 4.32 -28.22
CA GLY A 20 -16.76 4.04 -28.70
C GLY A 20 -17.49 2.88 -28.00
N ARG A 21 -16.93 2.33 -26.91
CA ARG A 21 -17.52 1.25 -26.12
C ARG A 21 -17.98 1.76 -24.76
N GLU A 22 -19.19 1.38 -24.39
CA GLU A 22 -19.70 1.61 -23.04
C GLU A 22 -19.14 0.56 -22.08
N MET A 23 -18.59 1.02 -20.95
CA MET A 23 -18.02 0.15 -19.93
C MET A 23 -18.24 0.69 -18.50
N GLY A 24 -18.06 -0.16 -17.51
CA GLY A 24 -18.10 0.23 -16.10
C GLY A 24 -16.79 0.86 -15.64
N LEU A 25 -16.85 1.55 -14.48
CA LEU A 25 -15.69 2.25 -13.91
C LEU A 25 -14.50 1.31 -13.65
N ALA A 26 -14.75 0.08 -13.18
CA ALA A 26 -13.68 -0.89 -12.90
C ALA A 26 -12.94 -1.32 -14.19
N GLU A 27 -13.70 -1.56 -15.28
CA GLU A 27 -13.11 -1.90 -16.58
C GLU A 27 -12.32 -0.74 -17.15
N ALA A 28 -12.86 0.49 -17.07
CA ALA A 28 -12.15 1.70 -17.49
C ALA A 28 -10.86 1.93 -16.68
N SER A 29 -10.87 1.65 -15.38
CA SER A 29 -9.69 1.78 -14.52
C SER A 29 -8.56 0.82 -14.91
N ASN A 30 -8.87 -0.38 -15.42
CA ASN A 30 -7.85 -1.30 -15.94
C ASN A 30 -7.10 -0.73 -17.15
N LEU A 31 -7.73 0.16 -17.92
CA LEU A 31 -7.09 0.81 -19.07
C LEU A 31 -6.00 1.81 -18.66
N LEU A 32 -5.98 2.27 -17.41
CA LEU A 32 -4.91 3.11 -16.88
C LEU A 32 -3.56 2.36 -16.81
N SER A 33 -3.59 1.03 -16.82
CA SER A 33 -2.38 0.18 -16.91
C SER A 33 -2.05 -0.26 -18.34
N SER A 34 -2.66 0.36 -19.36
CA SER A 34 -2.33 0.09 -20.76
C SER A 34 -0.91 0.55 -21.12
N PRO A 35 -0.14 -0.19 -21.92
CA PRO A 35 1.13 0.30 -22.48
C PRO A 35 0.93 1.50 -23.41
N LEU A 36 -0.26 1.67 -24.00
CA LEU A 36 -0.58 2.77 -24.91
C LEU A 36 -1.00 4.03 -24.12
N ARG A 37 -0.13 5.05 -24.10
CA ARG A 37 -0.40 6.32 -23.39
C ARG A 37 -1.70 7.00 -23.85
N SER A 38 -2.02 6.96 -25.14
CA SER A 38 -3.24 7.53 -25.68
C SER A 38 -4.50 6.93 -25.02
N LEU A 39 -4.49 5.60 -24.82
CA LEU A 39 -5.60 4.90 -24.17
C LEU A 39 -5.67 5.21 -22.67
N ARG A 40 -4.51 5.31 -21.98
CA ARG A 40 -4.49 5.76 -20.58
C ARG A 40 -5.10 7.15 -20.42
N ARG A 41 -4.73 8.10 -21.30
CA ARG A 41 -5.28 9.46 -21.30
C ARG A 41 -6.79 9.47 -21.54
N GLU A 42 -7.26 8.75 -22.55
CA GLU A 42 -8.69 8.66 -22.84
C GLU A 42 -9.48 8.06 -21.67
N ALA A 43 -8.96 6.98 -21.09
CA ALA A 43 -9.56 6.36 -19.90
C ALA A 43 -9.59 7.32 -18.70
N PHE A 44 -8.48 8.02 -18.44
CA PHE A 44 -8.39 8.99 -17.36
C PHE A 44 -9.38 10.15 -17.52
N ASP A 45 -9.53 10.69 -18.74
CA ASP A 45 -10.46 11.78 -19.04
C ASP A 45 -11.91 11.30 -18.90
N ALA A 46 -12.24 10.12 -19.40
CA ALA A 46 -13.55 9.52 -19.25
C ALA A 46 -13.90 9.26 -17.78
N ILE A 47 -12.96 8.69 -17.00
CA ILE A 47 -13.14 8.46 -15.56
C ILE A 47 -13.35 9.78 -14.82
N SER A 48 -12.55 10.80 -15.11
CA SER A 48 -12.69 12.13 -14.49
C SER A 48 -14.05 12.75 -14.79
N THR A 49 -14.51 12.67 -16.05
CA THR A 49 -15.83 13.16 -16.48
C THR A 49 -16.97 12.41 -15.79
N GLY A 50 -16.85 11.07 -15.68
CA GLY A 50 -17.83 10.26 -14.96
C GLY A 50 -17.99 10.68 -13.49
N TRP A 51 -16.89 10.93 -12.81
CA TRP A 51 -16.92 11.42 -11.42
C TRP A 51 -17.40 12.87 -11.31
N GLU A 52 -17.13 13.73 -12.29
CA GLU A 52 -17.69 15.08 -12.33
C GLU A 52 -19.22 15.08 -12.38
N GLY A 53 -19.82 14.14 -13.11
CA GLY A 53 -21.27 13.95 -13.12
C GLY A 53 -21.87 13.63 -11.77
N GLU A 54 -21.10 13.02 -10.86
CA GLU A 54 -21.53 12.57 -9.54
C GLU A 54 -20.96 13.40 -8.37
N GLN A 55 -20.29 14.49 -8.68
CA GLN A 55 -19.55 15.27 -7.68
C GLN A 55 -20.40 15.76 -6.52
N GLU A 56 -21.65 16.17 -6.75
CA GLU A 56 -22.57 16.65 -5.70
C GLU A 56 -22.95 15.51 -4.76
N THR A 57 -23.24 14.33 -5.32
CA THR A 57 -23.60 13.12 -4.55
C THR A 57 -22.42 12.70 -3.67
N VAL A 58 -21.20 12.64 -4.23
CA VAL A 58 -20.01 12.24 -3.47
C VAL A 58 -19.63 13.29 -2.42
N ALA A 59 -19.75 14.58 -2.74
CA ALA A 59 -19.55 15.64 -1.74
C ALA A 59 -20.52 15.51 -0.56
N ALA A 60 -21.80 15.24 -0.82
CA ALA A 60 -22.78 15.01 0.23
C ALA A 60 -22.41 13.79 1.11
N ILE A 61 -21.94 12.68 0.50
CA ILE A 61 -21.45 11.50 1.21
C ILE A 61 -20.28 11.84 2.13
N LEU A 62 -19.25 12.50 1.61
CA LEU A 62 -18.06 12.87 2.38
C LEU A 62 -18.38 13.83 3.53
N ASN A 63 -19.22 14.84 3.28
CA ASN A 63 -19.69 15.76 4.30
C ASN A 63 -20.47 15.07 5.40
N ALA A 64 -21.35 14.11 5.05
CA ALA A 64 -22.14 13.35 6.02
C ALA A 64 -21.25 12.44 6.89
N ILE A 65 -20.32 11.70 6.26
CA ILE A 65 -19.40 10.81 6.98
C ILE A 65 -18.51 11.61 7.95
N ASN A 66 -17.88 12.69 7.46
CA ASN A 66 -16.98 13.49 8.30
C ASN A 66 -17.74 14.31 9.34
N GLY A 67 -18.94 14.81 9.04
CA GLY A 67 -19.80 15.44 10.03
C GLY A 67 -20.19 14.49 11.16
N TRP A 68 -20.49 13.22 10.85
CA TRP A 68 -20.74 12.19 11.84
C TRP A 68 -19.50 11.89 12.71
N ARG A 69 -18.31 11.80 12.10
CA ARG A 69 -17.05 11.56 12.82
C ARG A 69 -16.73 12.70 13.78
N LEU A 70 -16.89 13.93 13.35
CA LEU A 70 -16.69 15.13 14.17
C LEU A 70 -17.67 15.15 15.35
N GLU A 71 -18.94 14.85 15.12
CA GLU A 71 -19.93 14.77 16.21
C GLU A 71 -19.62 13.66 17.22
N LEU A 72 -19.19 12.48 16.74
CA LEU A 72 -18.75 11.40 17.64
C LEU A 72 -17.53 11.80 18.47
N SER A 73 -16.55 12.49 17.88
CA SER A 73 -15.37 12.99 18.60
C SER A 73 -15.78 14.00 19.66
N ARG A 74 -16.70 14.90 19.32
CA ARG A 74 -17.26 15.88 20.27
C ARG A 74 -17.99 15.20 21.44
N GLN A 75 -18.81 14.18 21.18
CA GLN A 75 -19.55 13.45 22.23
C GLN A 75 -18.65 12.58 23.12
N ARG A 76 -17.54 12.06 22.58
CA ARG A 76 -16.57 11.27 23.34
C ARG A 76 -15.58 12.13 24.12
N GLY A 77 -15.37 13.36 23.70
CA GLY A 77 -14.44 14.30 24.31
C GLY A 77 -15.02 15.06 25.51
N ILE A 78 -15.55 14.36 26.53
CA ILE A 78 -16.22 14.99 27.69
C ILE A 78 -15.24 15.81 28.52
N GLU A 79 -14.01 15.33 28.71
CA GLU A 79 -12.99 15.99 29.54
C GLU A 79 -12.02 16.85 28.72
N ARG A 80 -11.84 16.52 27.45
CA ARG A 80 -11.01 17.29 26.50
C ARG A 80 -11.55 17.10 25.09
N GLN A 81 -11.37 18.13 24.25
CA GLN A 81 -11.66 17.99 22.82
C GLN A 81 -10.76 16.88 22.21
N LEU A 82 -11.40 15.88 21.59
CA LEU A 82 -10.69 14.84 20.85
C LEU A 82 -10.57 15.26 19.38
N ASP A 83 -9.35 15.25 18.88
CA ASP A 83 -9.07 15.36 17.43
C ASP A 83 -9.47 14.03 16.75
N ALA A 84 -10.05 14.10 15.56
CA ALA A 84 -10.40 12.94 14.76
C ALA A 84 -9.16 12.08 14.43
N LEU A 85 -8.00 12.69 14.31
CA LEU A 85 -6.73 12.01 14.06
C LEU A 85 -6.20 11.28 15.30
N ASP A 86 -6.43 11.81 16.52
CA ASP A 86 -6.09 11.09 17.77
C ASP A 86 -6.89 9.80 17.90
N LEU A 87 -8.16 9.81 17.48
CA LEU A 87 -8.98 8.61 17.43
C LEU A 87 -8.44 7.60 16.42
N SER A 88 -8.01 8.06 15.26
CA SER A 88 -7.39 7.19 14.24
C SER A 88 -6.08 6.57 14.74
N CYS A 89 -5.21 7.36 15.39
CA CYS A 89 -3.99 6.86 16.00
C CYS A 89 -4.27 5.78 17.06
N HIS A 90 -5.28 6.03 17.92
CA HIS A 90 -5.70 5.04 18.93
C HIS A 90 -6.18 3.73 18.28
N GLN A 91 -7.01 3.80 17.24
CA GLN A 91 -7.47 2.62 16.48
C GLN A 91 -6.35 1.89 15.76
N SER A 92 -5.30 2.60 15.39
CA SER A 92 -4.10 2.08 14.74
C SER A 92 -3.00 1.64 15.70
N HIS A 93 -3.24 1.70 17.01
CA HIS A 93 -2.32 1.35 18.09
C HIS A 93 -0.96 2.06 17.99
N ILE A 94 -0.97 3.34 17.64
CA ILE A 94 0.20 4.22 17.62
C ILE A 94 -0.07 5.50 18.39
N GLU A 95 0.99 6.14 18.85
CA GLU A 95 0.92 7.49 19.43
C GLU A 95 0.89 8.56 18.34
N ARG A 96 0.28 9.71 18.63
CA ARG A 96 0.27 10.85 17.72
C ARG A 96 1.71 11.32 17.38
N ALA A 97 2.61 11.31 18.34
CA ALA A 97 4.01 11.67 18.14
C ALA A 97 4.70 10.76 17.09
N THR A 98 4.36 9.49 17.07
CA THR A 98 4.86 8.53 16.07
C THR A 98 4.38 8.91 14.67
N LEU A 99 3.10 9.23 14.50
CA LEU A 99 2.55 9.67 13.22
C LEU A 99 3.17 11.00 12.76
N ASP A 100 3.31 11.96 13.68
CA ASP A 100 3.88 13.28 13.35
C ASP A 100 5.35 13.13 12.90
N THR A 101 6.14 12.26 13.55
CA THR A 101 7.52 11.95 13.15
C THR A 101 7.55 11.25 11.78
N LEU A 102 6.72 10.21 11.58
CA LEU A 102 6.60 9.53 10.29
C LEU A 102 6.33 10.51 9.15
N MET A 103 5.32 11.38 9.32
CA MET A 103 4.95 12.36 8.29
C MET A 103 6.04 13.41 8.05
N SER A 104 6.76 13.83 9.11
CA SER A 104 7.88 14.75 8.99
C SER A 104 9.05 14.13 8.21
N GLU A 105 9.46 12.91 8.54
CA GLU A 105 10.54 12.22 7.84
C GLU A 105 10.15 11.91 6.38
N THR A 106 8.90 11.51 6.15
CA THR A 106 8.39 11.30 4.78
C THR A 106 8.41 12.60 3.97
N TRP A 107 8.04 13.72 4.58
CA TRP A 107 8.11 15.02 3.92
C TRP A 107 9.53 15.40 3.49
N GLN A 108 10.52 15.14 4.33
CA GLN A 108 11.93 15.39 4.00
C GLN A 108 12.41 14.47 2.87
N ALA A 109 11.92 13.23 2.84
CA ALA A 109 12.31 12.21 1.86
C ALA A 109 11.43 12.18 0.59
N ARG A 110 10.42 13.09 0.46
CA ARG A 110 9.48 13.05 -0.69
C ARG A 110 10.16 13.12 -2.06
N THR A 111 11.32 13.75 -2.12
CA THR A 111 12.12 13.84 -3.34
C THR A 111 12.58 12.48 -3.87
N LEU A 112 12.65 11.44 -3.03
CA LEU A 112 12.92 10.07 -3.48
C LEU A 112 11.77 9.54 -4.34
N GLY A 113 10.52 9.72 -3.87
CA GLY A 113 9.35 9.32 -4.64
C GLY A 113 9.14 10.16 -5.91
N GLN A 114 9.41 11.46 -5.84
CA GLN A 114 9.39 12.35 -7.02
C GLN A 114 10.44 11.91 -8.05
N ARG A 115 11.66 11.62 -7.62
CA ARG A 115 12.74 11.10 -8.49
C ARG A 115 12.36 9.74 -9.09
N ALA A 116 11.71 8.85 -8.36
CA ALA A 116 11.22 7.59 -8.90
C ALA A 116 10.25 7.82 -10.06
N LEU A 117 9.29 8.74 -9.92
CA LEU A 117 8.36 9.12 -10.98
C LEU A 117 9.09 9.70 -12.20
N GLU A 118 10.05 10.61 -12.01
CA GLU A 118 10.84 11.20 -13.07
C GLU A 118 11.64 10.13 -13.86
N LEU A 119 12.23 9.17 -13.14
CA LEU A 119 12.98 8.06 -13.74
C LEU A 119 12.06 7.10 -14.51
N MET A 120 10.88 6.77 -13.95
CA MET A 120 9.89 5.93 -14.64
C MET A 120 9.38 6.62 -15.91
N ALA A 121 9.05 7.92 -15.84
CA ALA A 121 8.62 8.70 -16.99
C ALA A 121 9.69 8.75 -18.09
N ALA A 122 10.95 8.96 -17.71
CA ALA A 122 12.07 8.98 -18.66
C ALA A 122 12.22 7.64 -19.41
N ARG A 123 12.05 6.50 -18.71
CA ARG A 123 12.09 5.17 -19.34
C ARG A 123 10.92 4.89 -20.28
N LEU A 124 9.77 5.53 -20.03
CA LEU A 124 8.60 5.48 -20.91
C LEU A 124 8.70 6.49 -22.07
N GLY A 125 9.74 7.32 -22.14
CA GLY A 125 9.88 8.39 -23.11
C GLY A 125 8.82 9.49 -22.94
N ILE A 126 8.43 9.79 -21.69
CA ILE A 126 7.39 10.76 -21.35
C ILE A 126 8.06 12.00 -20.73
N ASP A 127 8.03 13.13 -21.45
CA ASP A 127 8.59 14.39 -20.96
C ASP A 127 7.63 15.15 -20.02
N ASP A 128 6.32 14.92 -20.17
CA ASP A 128 5.24 15.59 -19.46
C ASP A 128 4.33 14.57 -18.73
N PRO A 129 4.83 13.85 -17.70
CA PRO A 129 4.03 12.85 -17.02
C PRO A 129 2.83 13.46 -16.30
N GLY A 130 1.67 12.81 -16.42
CA GLY A 130 0.43 13.18 -15.75
C GLY A 130 -0.08 12.07 -14.83
N ALA A 131 -1.15 12.36 -14.10
CA ALA A 131 -1.79 11.37 -13.24
C ALA A 131 -2.27 10.13 -14.00
N GLU A 132 -2.55 10.25 -15.28
CA GLU A 132 -2.84 9.13 -16.19
C GLU A 132 -1.70 8.15 -16.38
N ASP A 133 -0.46 8.57 -16.09
CA ASP A 133 0.74 7.76 -16.28
C ASP A 133 1.19 7.01 -15.00
N LEU A 134 0.55 7.27 -13.85
CA LEU A 134 0.93 6.68 -12.56
C LEU A 134 0.81 5.14 -12.51
N PHE A 135 -0.02 4.55 -13.36
CA PHE A 135 -0.19 3.10 -13.46
C PHE A 135 0.41 2.51 -14.74
N ALA A 136 1.24 3.29 -15.45
CA ALA A 136 1.87 2.81 -16.67
C ALA A 136 2.78 1.61 -16.36
N PRO A 137 2.69 0.51 -17.13
CA PRO A 137 3.55 -0.64 -16.94
C PRO A 137 4.99 -0.33 -17.36
N PRO A 138 5.99 -1.12 -16.94
CA PRO A 138 7.36 -1.00 -17.45
C PRO A 138 7.40 -1.14 -18.98
N PRO A 139 8.37 -0.47 -19.65
CA PRO A 139 8.43 -0.44 -21.12
C PRO A 139 8.73 -1.81 -21.75
N ALA A 140 9.39 -2.69 -21.02
CA ALA A 140 9.64 -4.07 -21.41
C ALA A 140 9.11 -5.00 -20.32
N ALA A 141 8.16 -5.85 -20.66
CA ALA A 141 7.77 -6.96 -19.79
C ALA A 141 8.80 -8.09 -19.99
N SER A 142 9.29 -8.69 -18.90
CA SER A 142 10.01 -9.96 -19.00
C SER A 142 9.14 -10.97 -19.73
N SER A 143 9.69 -11.59 -20.76
CA SER A 143 8.99 -12.64 -21.51
C SER A 143 9.01 -13.99 -20.78
N ARG A 144 9.70 -14.08 -19.66
CA ARG A 144 9.78 -15.31 -18.86
C ARG A 144 8.46 -15.55 -18.15
N GLU A 145 7.83 -16.64 -18.51
CA GLU A 145 6.70 -17.18 -17.74
C GLU A 145 7.27 -18.08 -16.64
N ILE A 146 6.89 -17.81 -15.39
CA ILE A 146 7.32 -18.56 -14.21
C ILE A 146 6.15 -19.46 -13.79
N PRO A 147 6.26 -20.78 -13.93
CA PRO A 147 5.23 -21.69 -13.45
C PRO A 147 4.98 -21.55 -11.95
N PHE A 148 3.75 -21.84 -11.51
CA PHE A 148 3.37 -21.69 -10.10
C PHE A 148 4.26 -22.46 -9.13
N GLU A 149 4.60 -23.70 -9.47
CA GLU A 149 5.48 -24.56 -8.68
C GLU A 149 6.90 -23.97 -8.57
N GLU A 150 7.41 -23.40 -9.65
CA GLU A 150 8.71 -22.70 -9.66
C GLU A 150 8.64 -21.45 -8.78
N ALA A 151 7.55 -20.68 -8.84
CA ALA A 151 7.36 -19.50 -7.99
C ALA A 151 7.38 -19.87 -6.49
N ILE A 152 6.71 -20.95 -6.11
CA ILE A 152 6.72 -21.44 -4.72
C ILE A 152 8.15 -21.77 -4.28
N GLU A 153 8.95 -22.45 -5.11
CA GLU A 153 10.34 -22.80 -4.76
C GLU A 153 11.24 -21.56 -4.69
N LEU A 154 11.08 -20.60 -5.60
CA LEU A 154 11.81 -19.32 -5.54
C LEU A 154 11.51 -18.55 -4.24
N ILE A 155 10.23 -18.45 -3.88
CA ILE A 155 9.79 -17.80 -2.64
C ILE A 155 10.30 -18.56 -1.42
N ALA A 156 10.13 -19.89 -1.39
CA ALA A 156 10.57 -20.70 -0.27
C ALA A 156 12.08 -20.66 -0.07
N ALA A 157 12.86 -20.64 -1.15
CA ALA A 157 14.32 -20.50 -1.08
C ALA A 157 14.74 -19.11 -0.54
N ALA A 158 14.06 -18.04 -0.98
CA ALA A 158 14.31 -16.69 -0.47
C ALA A 158 13.97 -16.59 1.02
N PHE A 159 12.83 -17.11 1.43
CA PHE A 159 12.40 -17.16 2.84
C PHE A 159 13.37 -17.96 3.71
N ALA A 160 13.82 -19.13 3.23
CA ALA A 160 14.73 -20.01 3.97
C ALA A 160 16.12 -19.39 4.24
N ARG A 161 16.56 -18.40 3.42
CA ARG A 161 17.79 -17.66 3.68
C ARG A 161 17.72 -16.84 4.98
N PHE A 162 16.52 -16.41 5.35
CA PHE A 162 16.25 -15.66 6.58
C PHE A 162 15.74 -16.57 7.70
N ASP A 163 14.74 -17.40 7.42
CA ASP A 163 14.10 -18.32 8.36
C ASP A 163 13.74 -19.63 7.67
N PRO A 164 14.42 -20.75 7.98
CA PRO A 164 14.10 -22.06 7.41
C PRO A 164 12.63 -22.48 7.60
N GLU A 165 12.03 -22.18 8.77
CA GLU A 165 10.62 -22.50 9.03
C GLU A 165 9.67 -21.71 8.12
N MET A 166 9.99 -20.47 7.76
CA MET A 166 9.22 -19.65 6.82
C MET A 166 9.27 -20.25 5.40
N GLY A 167 10.43 -20.77 4.99
CA GLY A 167 10.57 -21.47 3.72
C GLY A 167 9.77 -22.76 3.66
N GLU A 168 9.82 -23.60 4.71
CA GLU A 168 9.02 -24.83 4.84
C GLU A 168 7.52 -24.51 4.86
N PHE A 169 7.13 -23.41 5.52
CA PHE A 169 5.74 -22.95 5.54
C PHE A 169 5.22 -22.62 4.15
N ALA A 170 6.00 -21.94 3.31
CA ALA A 170 5.58 -21.62 1.94
C ALA A 170 5.30 -22.87 1.11
N ARG A 171 6.16 -23.91 1.20
CA ARG A 171 5.93 -25.20 0.55
C ARG A 171 4.70 -25.91 1.10
N MET A 172 4.54 -25.94 2.42
CA MET A 172 3.38 -26.55 3.08
C MET A 172 2.06 -25.91 2.62
N MET A 173 2.01 -24.58 2.44
CA MET A 173 0.83 -23.88 1.94
C MET A 173 0.40 -24.38 0.56
N ALA A 174 1.38 -24.62 -0.34
CA ALA A 174 1.13 -25.15 -1.68
C ALA A 174 0.72 -26.64 -1.62
N GLU A 175 1.45 -27.49 -0.89
CA GLU A 175 1.17 -28.92 -0.73
C GLU A 175 -0.22 -29.20 -0.16
N LYS A 176 -0.68 -28.37 0.78
CA LYS A 176 -2.01 -28.48 1.38
C LYS A 176 -3.12 -27.92 0.50
N GLY A 177 -2.81 -27.32 -0.65
CA GLY A 177 -3.80 -26.65 -1.49
C GLY A 177 -4.45 -25.45 -0.79
N TRP A 178 -3.70 -24.72 0.05
CA TRP A 178 -4.18 -23.55 0.78
C TRP A 178 -4.01 -22.25 -0.02
N ILE A 179 -3.53 -22.36 -1.26
CA ILE A 179 -3.36 -21.27 -2.21
C ILE A 179 -4.30 -21.52 -3.39
N ASP A 180 -5.28 -20.65 -3.58
CA ASP A 180 -6.15 -20.64 -4.75
C ASP A 180 -5.54 -19.70 -5.80
N ALA A 181 -4.80 -20.25 -6.76
CA ALA A 181 -4.00 -19.48 -7.73
C ALA A 181 -4.46 -19.63 -9.19
N ALA A 182 -5.23 -20.71 -9.52
CA ALA A 182 -5.53 -21.03 -10.91
C ALA A 182 -6.42 -19.98 -11.59
N PRO A 183 -6.02 -19.40 -12.74
CA PRO A 183 -6.86 -18.46 -13.47
C PRO A 183 -8.11 -19.15 -14.00
N THR A 184 -9.28 -18.52 -13.81
CA THR A 184 -10.57 -19.01 -14.32
C THR A 184 -11.35 -17.86 -14.99
N PRO A 185 -12.24 -18.13 -15.97
CA PRO A 185 -12.87 -17.10 -16.79
C PRO A 185 -13.62 -15.99 -16.04
N ASN A 186 -14.15 -16.26 -14.85
CA ASN A 186 -14.92 -15.29 -14.06
C ASN A 186 -14.22 -14.89 -12.75
N ARG A 187 -12.92 -15.15 -12.68
CA ARG A 187 -12.12 -14.85 -11.48
C ARG A 187 -11.94 -13.34 -11.30
N ARG A 188 -12.09 -12.86 -10.08
CA ARG A 188 -11.73 -11.49 -9.74
C ARG A 188 -10.21 -11.34 -9.83
N THR A 189 -9.76 -10.22 -10.36
CA THR A 189 -8.34 -9.83 -10.30
C THR A 189 -7.96 -9.44 -8.89
N GLY A 190 -6.66 -9.58 -8.56
CA GLY A 190 -6.12 -9.21 -7.26
C GLY A 190 -5.70 -10.42 -6.42
N ALA A 191 -5.29 -10.13 -5.21
CA ALA A 191 -4.86 -11.11 -4.22
C ALA A 191 -5.33 -10.71 -2.83
N TYR A 192 -5.46 -11.67 -1.94
CA TYR A 192 -5.67 -11.44 -0.52
C TYR A 192 -5.37 -12.70 0.29
N CYS A 193 -4.94 -12.50 1.53
CA CYS A 193 -4.86 -13.55 2.53
C CYS A 193 -6.01 -13.43 3.53
N THR A 194 -6.60 -14.55 3.90
CA THR A 194 -7.59 -14.66 4.96
C THR A 194 -7.26 -15.84 5.89
N LYS A 195 -7.99 -15.97 6.98
CA LYS A 195 -7.84 -17.09 7.91
C LYS A 195 -9.20 -17.61 8.37
N PHE A 196 -9.30 -18.90 8.59
CA PHE A 196 -10.44 -19.48 9.30
C PHE A 196 -10.27 -19.29 10.82
N ALA A 197 -11.39 -19.10 11.50
CA ALA A 197 -11.39 -19.05 12.97
C ALA A 197 -11.14 -20.43 13.59
N GLU A 198 -11.71 -21.46 12.96
CA GLU A 198 -11.56 -22.88 13.30
C GLU A 198 -11.64 -23.74 12.02
N PRO A 199 -10.62 -24.55 11.72
CA PRO A 199 -9.26 -24.52 12.28
C PRO A 199 -8.56 -23.19 11.99
N VAL A 200 -7.59 -22.81 12.82
CA VAL A 200 -6.86 -21.55 12.65
C VAL A 200 -5.81 -21.71 11.55
N GLU A 201 -6.26 -21.59 10.31
CA GLU A 201 -5.45 -21.84 9.12
C GLU A 201 -5.58 -20.67 8.14
N PRO A 202 -4.47 -20.16 7.58
CA PRO A 202 -4.51 -19.15 6.55
C PRO A 202 -4.96 -19.74 5.20
N ARG A 203 -5.49 -18.87 4.33
CA ARG A 203 -5.79 -19.16 2.93
C ARG A 203 -5.37 -17.97 2.08
N VAL A 204 -4.73 -18.24 0.97
CA VAL A 204 -4.32 -17.25 -0.01
C VAL A 204 -5.15 -17.40 -1.27
N PHE A 205 -5.67 -16.28 -1.74
CA PHE A 205 -6.25 -16.12 -3.06
C PHE A 205 -5.34 -15.21 -3.87
N VAL A 206 -4.95 -15.66 -5.08
CA VAL A 206 -4.15 -14.84 -6.01
C VAL A 206 -4.52 -15.23 -7.44
N THR A 207 -4.66 -14.25 -8.33
CA THR A 207 -4.79 -14.54 -9.77
C THR A 207 -3.39 -14.62 -10.36
N TYR A 208 -2.89 -15.86 -10.50
CA TYR A 208 -1.52 -16.12 -10.92
C TYR A 208 -1.45 -16.34 -12.44
N ALA A 209 -0.69 -15.51 -13.14
CA ALA A 209 -0.52 -15.56 -14.60
C ALA A 209 0.95 -15.71 -15.04
N GLY A 210 1.83 -16.13 -14.13
CA GLY A 210 3.23 -16.45 -14.44
C GLY A 210 4.17 -15.25 -14.57
N THR A 211 3.77 -14.06 -14.21
CA THR A 211 4.65 -12.88 -14.29
C THR A 211 5.51 -12.71 -13.02
N MET A 212 6.63 -12.00 -13.13
CA MET A 212 7.46 -11.64 -11.98
C MET A 212 6.67 -10.90 -10.89
N ASP A 213 5.78 -9.99 -11.31
CA ASP A 213 4.88 -9.28 -10.40
C ASP A 213 3.94 -10.24 -9.64
N ASN A 214 3.47 -11.30 -10.29
CA ASN A 214 2.67 -12.33 -9.62
C ASN A 214 3.48 -13.12 -8.59
N VAL A 215 4.77 -13.36 -8.81
CA VAL A 215 5.66 -13.99 -7.81
C VAL A 215 5.78 -13.09 -6.58
N ILE A 216 6.00 -11.79 -6.78
CA ILE A 216 6.10 -10.81 -5.70
C ILE A 216 4.77 -10.69 -4.95
N THR A 217 3.65 -10.62 -5.66
CA THR A 217 2.30 -10.61 -5.06
C THR A 217 2.03 -11.88 -4.25
N LEU A 218 2.41 -13.05 -4.77
CA LEU A 218 2.28 -14.31 -4.04
C LEU A 218 3.15 -14.32 -2.77
N ALA A 219 4.36 -13.79 -2.83
CA ALA A 219 5.23 -13.62 -1.67
C ALA A 219 4.61 -12.70 -0.60
N HIS A 220 3.98 -11.61 -1.03
CA HIS A 220 3.21 -10.71 -0.16
C HIS A 220 2.11 -11.45 0.61
N GLU A 221 1.26 -12.17 -0.10
CA GLU A 221 0.16 -12.92 0.51
C GLU A 221 0.65 -14.07 1.42
N LEU A 222 1.75 -14.71 1.05
CA LEU A 222 2.41 -15.70 1.90
C LEU A 222 3.02 -15.07 3.15
N GLY A 223 3.46 -13.81 3.09
CA GLY A 223 3.87 -13.04 4.25
C GLY A 223 2.72 -12.81 5.24
N HIS A 224 1.55 -12.41 4.76
CA HIS A 224 0.34 -12.35 5.59
C HIS A 224 -0.05 -13.72 6.17
N ALA A 225 0.05 -14.78 5.35
CA ALA A 225 -0.23 -16.14 5.79
C ALA A 225 0.74 -16.58 6.88
N TRP A 226 2.03 -16.27 6.74
CA TRP A 226 3.05 -16.50 7.76
C TRP A 226 2.74 -15.79 9.06
N HIS A 227 2.37 -14.51 9.02
CA HIS A 227 1.96 -13.76 10.21
C HIS A 227 0.82 -14.48 10.94
N ASN A 228 -0.23 -14.84 10.21
CA ASN A 228 -1.37 -15.58 10.75
C ASN A 228 -0.96 -16.95 11.32
N TRP A 229 0.01 -17.62 10.70
CA TRP A 229 0.53 -18.92 11.16
C TRP A 229 1.34 -18.79 12.45
N VAL A 230 2.18 -17.77 12.57
CA VAL A 230 3.01 -17.52 13.75
C VAL A 230 2.17 -17.22 15.01
N ILE A 231 1.00 -16.58 14.83
CA ILE A 231 0.10 -16.21 15.94
C ILE A 231 -1.04 -17.22 16.18
N ARG A 232 -1.10 -18.35 15.45
CA ARG A 232 -2.24 -19.27 15.44
C ARG A 232 -2.61 -19.90 16.79
N ASP A 233 -1.61 -20.10 17.65
CA ASP A 233 -1.75 -20.70 18.98
C ASP A 233 -2.10 -19.70 20.09
N LEU A 234 -2.08 -18.39 19.77
CA LEU A 234 -2.46 -17.34 20.72
C LEU A 234 -3.97 -17.35 20.97
N PRO A 235 -4.44 -16.84 22.12
CA PRO A 235 -5.85 -16.60 22.35
C PRO A 235 -6.48 -15.73 21.25
N MET A 236 -7.74 -15.96 20.90
CA MET A 236 -8.43 -15.25 19.81
C MET A 236 -8.34 -13.72 19.93
N SER A 237 -8.43 -13.18 21.14
CA SER A 237 -8.30 -11.73 21.42
C SER A 237 -6.92 -11.14 21.10
N GLN A 238 -5.89 -11.99 20.94
CA GLN A 238 -4.51 -11.58 20.65
C GLN A 238 -4.10 -11.90 19.20
N ARG A 239 -5.02 -12.45 18.39
CA ARG A 239 -4.78 -12.80 16.98
C ARG A 239 -5.28 -11.72 16.00
N SER A 240 -5.60 -10.53 16.51
CA SER A 240 -5.98 -9.38 15.69
C SER A 240 -4.99 -8.25 15.92
N TYR A 241 -4.47 -7.70 14.88
CA TYR A 241 -3.50 -6.60 14.89
C TYR A 241 -4.04 -5.41 14.09
N PRO A 242 -3.60 -4.17 14.41
CA PRO A 242 -4.06 -2.97 13.73
C PRO A 242 -3.54 -2.88 12.29
N MET A 243 -4.18 -2.03 11.47
CA MET A 243 -3.80 -1.83 10.06
C MET A 243 -2.35 -1.34 9.89
N THR A 244 -1.82 -0.57 10.83
CA THR A 244 -0.42 -0.14 10.85
C THR A 244 0.57 -1.30 10.90
N LEU A 245 0.22 -2.39 11.57
CA LEU A 245 1.06 -3.58 11.70
C LEU A 245 0.65 -4.73 10.76
N ALA A 246 -0.39 -4.52 9.93
CA ALA A 246 -0.88 -5.57 9.03
C ALA A 246 0.14 -5.93 7.96
N GLU A 247 0.87 -4.93 7.42
CA GLU A 247 1.86 -5.12 6.36
C GLU A 247 3.26 -5.52 6.86
N THR A 248 3.43 -5.69 8.18
CA THR A 248 4.76 -6.00 8.76
C THR A 248 5.37 -7.26 8.16
N ALA A 249 4.57 -8.30 7.95
CA ALA A 249 5.08 -9.56 7.43
C ALA A 249 5.03 -9.65 5.90
N SER A 250 4.03 -9.04 5.27
CA SER A 250 3.86 -9.09 3.82
C SER A 250 4.96 -8.31 3.08
N ILE A 251 5.23 -7.07 3.47
CA ILE A 251 6.28 -6.25 2.85
C ILE A 251 7.67 -6.78 3.23
N PHE A 252 7.85 -7.33 4.43
CA PHE A 252 9.09 -8.04 4.79
C PHE A 252 9.35 -9.22 3.86
N ALA A 253 8.33 -10.05 3.62
CA ALA A 253 8.38 -11.19 2.71
C ALA A 253 8.66 -10.77 1.25
N GLU A 254 7.99 -9.72 0.77
CA GLU A 254 8.29 -9.14 -0.54
C GLU A 254 9.76 -8.70 -0.63
N THR A 255 10.28 -8.01 0.39
CA THR A 255 11.65 -7.49 0.37
C THR A 255 12.68 -8.61 0.30
N LEU A 256 12.46 -9.71 1.05
CA LEU A 256 13.30 -10.92 0.95
C LEU A 256 13.31 -11.48 -0.47
N VAL A 257 12.11 -11.63 -1.07
CA VAL A 257 11.98 -12.24 -2.40
C VAL A 257 12.50 -11.32 -3.48
N ARG A 258 12.21 -10.02 -3.43
CA ARG A 258 12.74 -9.04 -4.41
C ARG A 258 14.26 -9.01 -4.40
N SER A 259 14.88 -8.99 -3.22
CA SER A 259 16.34 -9.02 -3.10
C SER A 259 16.93 -10.29 -3.73
N ALA A 260 16.34 -11.46 -3.44
CA ALA A 260 16.79 -12.72 -3.99
C ALA A 260 16.60 -12.82 -5.51
N LEU A 261 15.46 -12.36 -6.02
CA LEU A 261 15.16 -12.34 -7.46
C LEU A 261 16.05 -11.36 -8.21
N PHE A 262 16.34 -10.18 -7.64
CA PHE A 262 17.23 -9.20 -8.25
C PHE A 262 18.68 -9.74 -8.38
N GLU A 263 19.16 -10.47 -7.37
CA GLU A 263 20.46 -11.13 -7.40
C GLU A 263 20.55 -12.26 -8.44
N GLN A 264 19.42 -12.94 -8.70
CA GLN A 264 19.33 -14.08 -9.61
C GLN A 264 18.88 -13.69 -11.02
N ALA A 265 18.50 -12.44 -11.24
CA ALA A 265 18.02 -11.98 -12.54
C ALA A 265 19.10 -12.15 -13.62
N GLU A 266 18.74 -12.85 -14.70
CA GLU A 266 19.63 -13.21 -15.79
C GLU A 266 19.65 -12.16 -16.91
N SER A 267 18.68 -11.22 -16.90
CA SER A 267 18.56 -10.20 -17.92
C SER A 267 18.31 -8.80 -17.32
N PRO A 268 18.71 -7.73 -18.06
CA PRO A 268 18.37 -6.35 -17.67
C PRO A 268 16.86 -6.10 -17.56
N GLU A 269 16.05 -6.78 -18.38
CA GLU A 269 14.58 -6.67 -18.39
C GLU A 269 13.97 -7.24 -17.11
N GLU A 270 14.50 -8.36 -16.60
CA GLU A 270 14.08 -8.92 -15.31
C GLU A 270 14.46 -7.98 -14.16
N GLN A 271 15.70 -7.46 -14.15
CA GLN A 271 16.12 -6.47 -13.17
C GLN A 271 15.25 -5.21 -13.21
N LEU A 272 14.91 -4.76 -14.42
CA LEU A 272 14.04 -3.59 -14.61
C LEU A 272 12.63 -3.83 -14.05
N ALA A 273 12.04 -5.00 -14.29
CA ALA A 273 10.71 -5.31 -13.79
C ALA A 273 10.66 -5.28 -12.25
N ILE A 274 11.67 -5.85 -11.58
CA ILE A 274 11.76 -5.85 -10.11
C ILE A 274 11.96 -4.42 -9.58
N ALA A 275 12.91 -3.69 -10.15
CA ALA A 275 13.24 -2.34 -9.72
C ALA A 275 12.13 -1.33 -10.05
N TRP A 276 11.32 -1.58 -11.11
CA TRP A 276 10.13 -0.78 -11.43
C TRP A 276 9.11 -0.83 -10.31
N ALA A 277 8.80 -2.02 -9.78
CA ALA A 277 7.88 -2.17 -8.66
C ALA A 277 8.37 -1.46 -7.39
N GLU A 278 9.69 -1.44 -7.14
CA GLU A 278 10.27 -0.68 -6.03
C GLU A 278 10.16 0.83 -6.23
N ALA A 279 10.39 1.31 -7.45
CA ALA A 279 10.24 2.72 -7.81
C ALA A 279 8.77 3.18 -7.70
N ASP A 280 7.83 2.37 -8.20
CA ASP A 280 6.40 2.60 -8.04
C ASP A 280 5.98 2.65 -6.56
N GLY A 281 6.51 1.73 -5.75
CA GLY A 281 6.34 1.74 -4.30
C GLY A 281 6.84 3.04 -3.66
N ALA A 282 8.04 3.50 -4.02
CA ALA A 282 8.59 4.76 -3.52
C ALA A 282 7.70 5.96 -3.90
N ALA A 283 7.22 6.04 -5.14
CA ALA A 283 6.30 7.08 -5.59
C ALA A 283 4.94 7.01 -4.85
N THR A 284 4.39 5.83 -4.73
CA THR A 284 3.09 5.62 -4.07
C THR A 284 3.17 5.96 -2.59
N PHE A 285 4.13 5.42 -1.84
CA PHE A 285 4.16 5.56 -0.39
C PHE A 285 4.77 6.89 0.07
N LEU A 286 5.72 7.48 -0.65
CA LEU A 286 6.34 8.73 -0.22
C LEU A 286 5.68 9.98 -0.82
N VAL A 287 4.82 9.85 -1.84
CA VAL A 287 4.17 10.99 -2.49
C VAL A 287 2.64 10.85 -2.48
N ASN A 288 2.09 9.77 -3.07
CA ASN A 288 0.65 9.64 -3.26
C ASN A 288 -0.11 9.45 -1.93
N ILE A 289 0.36 8.55 -1.05
CA ILE A 289 -0.29 8.31 0.26
C ILE A 289 -0.26 9.56 1.15
N PRO A 290 0.87 10.29 1.27
CA PRO A 290 0.89 11.54 2.02
C PRO A 290 -0.02 12.63 1.43
N ALA A 291 -0.12 12.73 0.10
CA ALA A 291 -1.07 13.65 -0.54
C ALA A 291 -2.52 13.34 -0.15
N ARG A 292 -2.89 12.05 -0.08
CA ARG A 292 -4.22 11.63 0.42
C ARG A 292 -4.44 12.02 1.87
N PHE A 293 -3.43 11.85 2.70
CA PHE A 293 -3.50 12.19 4.12
C PHE A 293 -3.67 13.70 4.31
N ASP A 294 -2.91 14.53 3.59
CA ASP A 294 -3.04 16.00 3.65
C ASP A 294 -4.41 16.47 3.16
N PHE A 295 -4.94 15.88 2.08
CA PHE A 295 -6.30 16.14 1.62
C PHE A 295 -7.33 15.81 2.70
N GLU A 296 -7.27 14.61 3.31
CA GLU A 296 -8.25 14.19 4.31
C GLU A 296 -8.19 15.06 5.58
N ARG A 297 -6.99 15.48 6.01
CA ARG A 297 -6.81 16.44 7.10
C ARG A 297 -7.47 17.78 6.79
N ALA A 298 -7.24 18.31 5.59
CA ALA A 298 -7.83 19.57 5.16
C ALA A 298 -9.36 19.48 5.05
N LEU A 299 -9.88 18.37 4.51
CA LEU A 299 -11.31 18.11 4.43
C LEU A 299 -11.96 18.09 5.82
N VAL A 300 -11.37 17.39 6.79
CA VAL A 300 -11.90 17.29 8.16
C VAL A 300 -11.88 18.68 8.83
N ALA A 301 -10.79 19.43 8.69
CA ALA A 301 -10.65 20.76 9.26
C ALA A 301 -11.68 21.76 8.69
N GLU A 302 -11.91 21.76 7.38
CA GLU A 302 -12.93 22.62 6.77
C GLU A 302 -14.36 22.19 7.13
N ARG A 303 -14.59 20.88 7.24
CA ARG A 303 -15.90 20.35 7.61
C ARG A 303 -16.31 20.75 9.04
N GLU A 304 -15.38 21.03 9.94
CA GLU A 304 -15.68 21.59 11.27
C GLU A 304 -16.43 22.93 11.17
N HIS A 305 -16.16 23.70 10.11
CA HIS A 305 -16.75 25.02 9.91
C HIS A 305 -18.00 25.03 9.01
N GLY A 306 -18.32 23.89 8.37
CA GLY A 306 -19.51 23.81 7.54
C GLY A 306 -19.44 22.76 6.43
N TYR A 307 -20.36 22.88 5.48
CA TYR A 307 -20.40 22.02 4.31
C TYR A 307 -19.27 22.39 3.33
N VAL A 308 -18.50 21.40 2.88
CA VAL A 308 -17.43 21.58 1.90
C VAL A 308 -17.97 21.25 0.51
N ALA A 309 -18.11 22.27 -0.34
CA ALA A 309 -18.65 22.15 -1.69
C ALA A 309 -17.66 21.43 -2.63
N PRO A 310 -18.15 20.81 -3.77
CA PRO A 310 -17.30 20.13 -4.74
C PRO A 310 -16.14 20.97 -5.28
N ALA A 311 -16.36 22.24 -5.56
CA ALA A 311 -15.30 23.15 -6.01
C ALA A 311 -14.16 23.30 -4.98
N ARG A 312 -14.51 23.30 -3.68
CA ARG A 312 -13.52 23.36 -2.62
C ARG A 312 -12.80 22.01 -2.44
N LEU A 313 -13.52 20.88 -2.58
CA LEU A 313 -12.90 19.54 -2.57
C LEU A 313 -11.89 19.36 -3.69
N LYS A 314 -12.18 19.87 -4.90
CA LYS A 314 -11.21 19.92 -6.01
C LYS A 314 -9.99 20.75 -5.65
N ALA A 315 -10.20 21.97 -5.09
CA ALA A 315 -9.10 22.83 -4.69
C ALA A 315 -8.21 22.19 -3.60
N LEU A 316 -8.81 21.58 -2.58
CA LEU A 316 -8.06 20.83 -1.54
C LEU A 316 -7.25 19.67 -2.12
N THR A 317 -7.80 19.00 -3.14
CA THR A 317 -7.08 17.94 -3.87
C THR A 317 -5.88 18.50 -4.61
N ASP A 318 -6.07 19.58 -5.36
CA ASP A 318 -5.00 20.24 -6.11
C ASP A 318 -3.90 20.80 -5.18
N GLU A 319 -4.27 21.40 -4.04
CA GLU A 319 -3.34 21.87 -3.04
C GLU A 319 -2.48 20.73 -2.45
N ALA A 320 -3.13 19.60 -2.09
CA ALA A 320 -2.44 18.44 -1.54
C ALA A 320 -1.51 17.78 -2.59
N TRP A 321 -2.00 17.59 -3.82
CA TRP A 321 -1.21 17.02 -4.89
C TRP A 321 -0.06 17.96 -5.29
N GLY A 322 -0.32 19.26 -5.44
CA GLY A 322 0.69 20.27 -5.74
C GLY A 322 1.83 20.27 -4.74
N ARG A 323 1.50 20.10 -3.45
CA ARG A 323 2.49 20.05 -2.38
C ARG A 323 3.40 18.82 -2.46
N TRP A 324 2.87 17.63 -2.77
CA TRP A 324 3.62 16.39 -2.72
C TRP A 324 4.26 16.01 -4.04
N TYR A 325 3.57 16.22 -5.16
CA TYR A 325 4.09 15.89 -6.48
C TYR A 325 4.96 17.00 -7.08
N GLU A 326 4.66 18.28 -6.73
CA GLU A 326 5.35 19.44 -7.31
C GLU A 326 5.43 19.31 -8.85
N LYS A 327 6.63 19.46 -9.41
CA LYS A 327 6.90 19.34 -10.85
C LYS A 327 7.03 17.91 -11.38
N SER A 328 7.02 16.89 -10.51
CA SER A 328 7.12 15.49 -10.95
C SER A 328 5.88 15.01 -11.72
N LEU A 329 4.78 15.76 -11.66
CA LEU A 329 3.62 15.63 -12.54
C LEU A 329 3.22 17.00 -13.10
N CYS A 330 2.89 17.03 -14.41
CA CYS A 330 2.35 18.23 -15.07
C CYS A 330 0.82 18.33 -14.98
N ARG A 331 0.14 17.24 -14.65
CA ARG A 331 -1.32 17.13 -14.54
C ARG A 331 -1.70 16.29 -13.34
N TYR A 332 -2.51 16.85 -12.42
CA TYR A 332 -3.06 16.15 -11.27
C TYR A 332 -4.42 15.51 -11.58
N HIS A 333 -4.93 14.70 -10.66
CA HIS A 333 -6.25 14.06 -10.79
C HIS A 333 -7.31 14.90 -10.07
N PRO A 334 -8.10 15.74 -10.77
CA PRO A 334 -8.98 16.73 -10.14
C PRO A 334 -10.15 16.08 -9.39
N MET A 335 -10.52 14.85 -9.74
CA MET A 335 -11.61 14.09 -9.13
C MET A 335 -11.11 12.99 -8.18
N PHE A 336 -9.83 13.01 -7.79
CA PHE A 336 -9.27 11.98 -6.92
C PHE A 336 -10.01 11.86 -5.57
N TRP A 337 -10.47 12.98 -5.02
CA TRP A 337 -11.28 13.04 -3.81
C TRP A 337 -12.60 12.25 -3.93
N ALA A 338 -13.18 12.19 -5.11
CA ALA A 338 -14.39 11.43 -5.39
C ALA A 338 -14.08 9.97 -5.77
N ALA A 339 -13.03 9.75 -6.55
CA ALA A 339 -12.66 8.44 -7.06
C ALA A 339 -12.07 7.50 -5.98
N LYS A 340 -11.44 8.06 -4.94
CA LYS A 340 -10.76 7.23 -3.94
C LYS A 340 -11.71 6.75 -2.84
N ALA A 341 -12.13 5.50 -2.92
CA ALA A 341 -13.08 4.88 -1.99
C ALA A 341 -12.68 4.99 -0.50
N HIS A 342 -11.39 5.12 -0.19
CA HIS A 342 -10.89 5.22 1.18
C HIS A 342 -11.52 6.38 1.97
N PHE A 343 -11.82 7.49 1.32
CA PHE A 343 -12.46 8.65 1.97
C PHE A 343 -13.93 8.40 2.34
N SER A 344 -14.57 7.45 1.65
CA SER A 344 -15.99 7.08 1.85
C SER A 344 -16.21 5.92 2.81
N ILE A 345 -15.16 5.38 3.48
CA ILE A 345 -15.28 4.33 4.48
C ILE A 345 -15.86 4.94 5.77
N ALA A 346 -17.12 4.65 6.08
CA ALA A 346 -17.81 5.28 7.21
C ALA A 346 -17.21 4.91 8.59
N GLY A 347 -16.69 3.69 8.73
CA GLY A 347 -16.18 3.15 10.01
C GLY A 347 -14.74 3.54 10.36
N LEU A 348 -13.98 4.02 9.39
CA LEU A 348 -12.54 4.32 9.55
C LEU A 348 -12.22 5.68 8.93
N GLY A 349 -11.61 6.58 9.71
CA GLY A 349 -11.04 7.84 9.22
C GLY A 349 -9.54 7.72 9.05
N PHE A 350 -8.99 8.52 8.14
CA PHE A 350 -7.56 8.55 7.85
C PHE A 350 -6.97 7.19 7.44
N TYR A 351 -7.72 6.42 6.67
CA TYR A 351 -7.37 5.05 6.27
C TYR A 351 -6.21 4.97 5.27
N ASN A 352 -5.51 6.06 4.97
CA ASN A 352 -4.40 6.11 4.03
C ASN A 352 -3.03 6.04 4.72
N TYR A 353 -2.76 6.80 5.79
CA TYR A 353 -1.46 6.78 6.45
C TYR A 353 -1.04 5.40 7.00
N PRO A 354 -1.94 4.48 7.42
CA PRO A 354 -1.51 3.15 7.83
C PRO A 354 -0.74 2.36 6.77
N TYR A 355 -0.98 2.63 5.49
CA TYR A 355 -0.20 2.03 4.39
C TYR A 355 1.23 2.56 4.34
N LEU A 356 1.41 3.89 4.47
CA LEU A 356 2.74 4.49 4.58
C LEU A 356 3.48 3.97 5.82
N PHE A 357 2.76 3.91 6.95
CA PHE A 357 3.31 3.36 8.19
C PHE A 357 3.78 1.92 7.97
N GLY A 358 2.91 1.04 7.46
CA GLY A 358 3.21 -0.37 7.23
C GLY A 358 4.40 -0.57 6.29
N TYR A 359 4.48 0.23 5.23
CA TYR A 359 5.59 0.20 4.28
C TYR A 359 6.93 0.53 4.96
N LEU A 360 7.05 1.71 5.56
CA LEU A 360 8.30 2.13 6.19
C LEU A 360 8.62 1.34 7.47
N PHE A 361 7.60 0.95 8.24
CA PHE A 361 7.78 0.11 9.41
C PHE A 361 8.38 -1.24 9.06
N SER A 362 7.85 -1.89 8.03
CA SER A 362 8.33 -3.19 7.57
C SER A 362 9.77 -3.12 7.06
N LEU A 363 10.10 -2.07 6.27
CA LEU A 363 11.47 -1.84 5.82
C LEU A 363 12.43 -1.55 6.98
N GLY A 364 11.98 -0.85 8.03
CA GLY A 364 12.78 -0.62 9.23
C GLY A 364 13.02 -1.89 10.03
N VAL A 365 12.01 -2.74 10.17
CA VAL A 365 12.16 -4.06 10.79
C VAL A 365 13.14 -4.92 9.98
N TYR A 366 13.00 -4.93 8.66
CA TYR A 366 13.89 -5.66 7.75
C TYR A 366 15.35 -5.18 7.91
N GLU A 367 15.59 -3.88 7.83
CA GLU A 367 16.92 -3.28 7.96
C GLU A 367 17.57 -3.67 9.27
N GLN A 368 16.84 -3.54 10.40
CA GLN A 368 17.38 -3.86 11.74
C GLN A 368 17.72 -5.35 11.88
N LEU A 369 16.88 -6.25 11.39
CA LEU A 369 17.12 -7.69 11.51
C LEU A 369 18.22 -8.16 10.57
N MET A 370 18.30 -7.63 9.35
CA MET A 370 19.38 -7.95 8.41
C MET A 370 20.73 -7.42 8.89
N SER A 371 20.77 -6.22 9.48
CA SER A 371 21.98 -5.68 10.11
C SER A 371 22.46 -6.56 11.27
N ARG A 372 21.55 -7.05 12.11
CA ARG A 372 21.87 -8.01 13.20
C ARG A 372 22.37 -9.34 12.65
N GLN A 373 21.74 -9.88 11.60
CA GLN A 373 22.18 -11.11 10.94
C GLN A 373 23.60 -10.97 10.37
N ALA A 374 23.87 -9.85 9.69
CA ALA A 374 25.21 -9.55 9.17
C ALA A 374 26.27 -9.38 10.25
N ALA A 375 25.87 -8.95 11.47
CA ALA A 375 26.74 -8.89 12.65
C ALA A 375 26.90 -10.26 13.37
N GLY A 376 26.32 -11.34 12.85
CA GLY A 376 26.45 -12.70 13.37
C GLY A 376 25.41 -13.10 14.42
N ASP A 377 24.29 -12.39 14.53
CA ASP A 377 23.18 -12.79 15.39
C ASP A 377 22.42 -13.96 14.75
N GLU A 378 22.56 -15.15 15.32
CA GLU A 378 21.88 -16.38 14.82
C GLU A 378 20.40 -16.45 15.23
N ASN A 379 19.91 -15.54 16.09
CA ASN A 379 18.56 -15.59 16.64
C ASN A 379 17.58 -14.63 15.92
N VAL A 380 17.96 -14.03 14.79
CA VAL A 380 17.14 -13.02 14.10
C VAL A 380 15.78 -13.56 13.63
N ALA A 381 15.73 -14.82 13.17
CA ALA A 381 14.49 -15.47 12.76
C ALA A 381 13.52 -15.63 13.93
N GLN A 382 14.02 -16.08 15.10
CA GLN A 382 13.21 -16.17 16.31
C GLN A 382 12.77 -14.79 16.81
N ALA A 383 13.66 -13.79 16.79
CA ALA A 383 13.33 -12.42 17.18
C ALA A 383 12.22 -11.83 16.27
N TYR A 384 12.24 -12.14 14.99
CA TYR A 384 11.17 -11.76 14.05
C TYR A 384 9.85 -12.45 14.38
N ARG A 385 9.84 -13.76 14.61
CA ARG A 385 8.64 -14.48 15.03
C ARG A 385 8.07 -13.93 16.33
N ASP A 386 8.90 -13.63 17.32
CA ASP A 386 8.48 -13.05 18.59
C ASP A 386 7.88 -11.64 18.41
N LEU A 387 8.45 -10.83 17.50
CA LEU A 387 7.88 -9.54 17.13
C LEU A 387 6.48 -9.72 16.51
N LEU A 388 6.33 -10.62 15.54
CA LEU A 388 5.03 -10.89 14.92
C LEU A 388 3.98 -11.37 15.94
N ARG A 389 4.37 -12.17 16.92
CA ARG A 389 3.48 -12.64 17.99
C ARG A 389 2.95 -11.54 18.90
N ASP A 390 3.64 -10.43 18.98
CA ASP A 390 3.25 -9.31 19.82
C ASP A 390 2.46 -8.19 19.08
N THR A 391 2.30 -8.27 17.77
CA THR A 391 1.61 -7.25 16.96
C THR A 391 0.15 -6.99 17.38
N GLY A 392 -0.54 -8.00 17.90
CA GLY A 392 -1.90 -7.88 18.44
C GLY A 392 -1.98 -7.61 19.95
N ARG A 393 -0.83 -7.45 20.62
CA ARG A 393 -0.75 -7.44 22.09
C ARG A 393 -0.28 -6.11 22.68
N MET A 394 0.33 -5.26 21.89
CA MET A 394 0.89 -3.98 22.33
C MET A 394 0.86 -2.93 21.22
N SER A 395 1.17 -1.67 21.57
CA SER A 395 1.33 -0.61 20.56
C SER A 395 2.60 -0.81 19.74
N ALA A 396 2.68 -0.15 18.59
CA ALA A 396 3.85 -0.22 17.72
C ALA A 396 5.13 0.29 18.42
N GLU A 397 5.01 1.33 19.25
CA GLU A 397 6.12 1.87 20.04
C GLU A 397 6.68 0.82 21.04
N ALA A 398 5.76 0.18 21.78
CA ALA A 398 6.15 -0.85 22.73
C ALA A 398 6.74 -2.08 22.03
N LEU A 399 6.21 -2.43 20.84
CA LEU A 399 6.71 -3.52 20.01
C LEU A 399 8.16 -3.29 19.60
N VAL A 400 8.44 -2.12 19.03
CA VAL A 400 9.80 -1.76 18.56
C VAL A 400 10.78 -1.61 19.73
N ALA A 401 10.36 -0.97 20.81
CA ALA A 401 11.20 -0.85 22.02
C ALA A 401 11.60 -2.23 22.58
N LYS A 402 10.64 -3.17 22.61
CA LYS A 402 10.86 -4.51 23.15
C LYS A 402 11.77 -5.37 22.26
N HIS A 403 11.52 -5.40 20.95
CA HIS A 403 12.16 -6.36 20.04
C HIS A 403 13.35 -5.80 19.29
N LEU A 404 13.42 -4.48 19.10
CA LEU A 404 14.47 -3.82 18.34
C LEU A 404 15.28 -2.81 19.17
N GLY A 405 14.86 -2.50 20.40
CA GLY A 405 15.56 -1.55 21.27
C GLY A 405 15.54 -0.10 20.76
N GLN A 406 14.57 0.26 19.91
CA GLN A 406 14.45 1.58 19.32
C GLN A 406 13.15 2.27 19.70
N ASP A 407 13.06 3.57 19.42
CA ASP A 407 11.87 4.40 19.64
C ASP A 407 11.40 5.00 18.32
N ILE A 408 10.26 4.53 17.81
CA ILE A 408 9.68 5.01 16.54
C ILE A 408 9.06 6.40 16.64
N ARG A 409 9.04 7.02 17.82
CA ARG A 409 8.74 8.45 17.98
C ARG A 409 9.93 9.33 17.61
N GLN A 410 11.10 8.73 17.34
CA GLN A 410 12.33 9.39 16.94
C GLN A 410 12.63 9.12 15.45
N SER A 411 13.34 10.05 14.82
CA SER A 411 13.65 9.99 13.38
C SER A 411 14.50 8.79 12.97
N ALA A 412 15.38 8.31 13.86
CA ALA A 412 16.42 7.33 13.51
C ALA A 412 15.87 6.04 12.89
N PHE A 413 14.77 5.48 13.42
CA PHE A 413 14.13 4.29 12.87
C PHE A 413 13.64 4.51 11.43
N TRP A 414 12.95 5.64 11.21
CA TRP A 414 12.39 5.99 9.91
C TRP A 414 13.45 6.32 8.87
N GLN A 415 14.55 6.95 9.29
CA GLN A 415 15.70 7.23 8.42
C GLN A 415 16.37 5.94 7.93
N GLY A 416 16.46 4.89 8.78
CA GLY A 416 16.89 3.56 8.36
C GLY A 416 15.99 2.95 7.29
N SER A 417 14.67 3.05 7.49
CA SER A 417 13.67 2.62 6.48
C SER A 417 13.80 3.38 5.16
N LEU A 418 13.93 4.70 5.24
CA LEU A 418 14.06 5.58 4.07
C LEU A 418 15.39 5.36 3.31
N ALA A 419 16.44 4.95 4.00
CA ALA A 419 17.70 4.56 3.37
C ALA A 419 17.54 3.33 2.45
N GLN A 420 16.67 2.36 2.82
CA GLN A 420 16.34 1.23 1.95
C GLN A 420 15.61 1.71 0.69
N VAL A 421 14.67 2.65 0.82
CA VAL A 421 13.97 3.24 -0.34
C VAL A 421 14.96 3.99 -1.23
N ALA A 422 15.88 4.77 -0.65
CA ALA A 422 16.90 5.50 -1.39
C ALA A 422 17.81 4.55 -2.20
N GLN A 423 18.21 3.43 -1.61
CA GLN A 423 19.01 2.40 -2.31
C GLN A 423 18.23 1.78 -3.47
N ALA A 424 16.93 1.49 -3.30
CA ALA A 424 16.09 0.96 -4.37
C ALA A 424 15.95 1.95 -5.55
N VAL A 425 15.69 3.24 -5.26
CA VAL A 425 15.59 4.29 -6.29
C VAL A 425 16.93 4.51 -7.01
N GLU A 426 18.05 4.48 -6.29
CA GLU A 426 19.38 4.60 -6.90
C GLU A 426 19.72 3.39 -7.76
N ARG A 427 19.41 2.17 -7.30
CA ARG A 427 19.54 0.94 -8.10
C ARG A 427 18.75 1.04 -9.41
N PHE A 428 17.49 1.51 -9.33
CA PHE A 428 16.65 1.75 -10.51
C PHE A 428 17.27 2.77 -11.47
N ALA A 429 17.89 3.84 -10.95
CA ALA A 429 18.54 4.86 -11.76
C ALA A 429 19.78 4.33 -12.54
N GLN A 430 20.47 3.34 -11.95
CA GLN A 430 21.71 2.76 -12.52
C GLN A 430 21.46 1.66 -13.55
N LEU A 431 20.24 1.14 -13.68
CA LEU A 431 19.92 0.15 -14.72
C LEU A 431 20.07 0.75 -16.11
N PRO A 432 20.48 -0.04 -17.12
CA PRO A 432 20.52 0.40 -18.52
C PRO A 432 19.17 0.95 -18.99
N ALA A 433 19.21 1.92 -19.92
CA ALA A 433 18.02 2.54 -20.50
C ALA A 433 17.28 1.57 -21.43
#